data_b5e255c1858cb4e78f11ab84a1ab6288
#
_entry.id   b5e255c1858cb4e78f11ab84a1ab6288
#
_cell.length_a   1.000
_cell.length_b   1.000
_cell.length_c   1.000
_cell.angle_alpha   90.00
_cell.angle_beta   90.00
_cell.angle_gamma   90.00
#
_symmetry.space_group_name_H-M   'P 1'
#
loop_
_entity.id
_entity.type
_entity.pdbx_description
1 polymer ?
#
loop_
_entity_poly.entity_id
_entity_poly.type
_entity_poly.pdbx_seq_one_letter_code
_entity_poly.pdbx_strand_id
1 'polypeptide(L)'
;MPEPVSLRERIQEDTTAAMRSGDVLRRDVLRMASNAAYNLEKQQLRELTEDELIGVLTREVKQRRESIEAYRAGGRDDLASREEAELAILTEYLPEPLTEDQLNQLGAEGIAATGSATPRDLGKVMGWLAPRTRGRADGKVVSQKVAAALAPVEQGG
;
A
#
# COMPACT_ATOMS: atom_id res chain seq x y z
N MET A 1 -0.24 -23.55 19.49
CA MET A 1 0.48 -22.65 18.60
C MET A 1 0.18 -21.20 18.98
N PRO A 2 1.18 -20.40 19.26
CA PRO A 2 0.93 -18.99 19.48
C PRO A 2 0.36 -18.37 18.21
N GLU A 3 -0.62 -17.49 18.37
CA GLU A 3 -1.15 -16.71 17.25
C GLU A 3 -0.05 -15.81 16.68
N PRO A 4 -0.03 -15.59 15.36
CA PRO A 4 0.93 -14.66 14.78
C PRO A 4 0.75 -13.27 15.39
N VAL A 5 1.85 -12.58 15.64
CA VAL A 5 1.86 -11.20 16.14
C VAL A 5 1.15 -10.31 15.12
N SER A 6 0.19 -9.51 15.58
CA SER A 6 -0.52 -8.58 14.70
C SER A 6 0.43 -7.49 14.18
N LEU A 7 0.07 -6.87 13.07
CA LEU A 7 0.84 -5.75 12.52
C LEU A 7 0.98 -4.62 13.55
N ARG A 8 -0.09 -4.31 14.27
CA ARG A 8 -0.07 -3.28 15.32
C ARG A 8 0.94 -3.62 16.42
N GLU A 9 0.92 -4.84 16.91
CA GLU A 9 1.85 -5.30 17.95
C GLU A 9 3.28 -5.27 17.46
N ARG A 10 3.51 -5.71 16.24
CA ARG A 10 4.84 -5.68 15.62
C ARG A 10 5.39 -4.26 15.52
N ILE A 11 4.58 -3.30 15.07
CA ILE A 11 4.98 -1.89 15.01
C ILE A 11 5.29 -1.35 16.40
N GLN A 12 4.49 -1.66 17.41
CA GLN A 12 4.71 -1.23 18.78
C GLN A 12 6.01 -1.81 19.37
N GLU A 13 6.23 -3.10 19.19
CA GLU A 13 7.44 -3.78 19.66
C GLU A 13 8.69 -3.24 18.99
N ASP A 14 8.64 -3.05 17.68
CA ASP A 14 9.78 -2.53 16.90
C ASP A 14 10.06 -1.07 17.22
N THR A 15 9.04 -0.27 17.50
CA THR A 15 9.22 1.11 17.97
C THR A 15 9.97 1.12 19.30
N THR A 16 9.57 0.29 20.23
CA THR A 16 10.23 0.16 21.54
C THR A 16 11.68 -0.32 21.38
N ALA A 17 11.90 -1.32 20.54
CA ALA A 17 13.25 -1.82 20.24
C ALA A 17 14.14 -0.75 19.62
N ALA A 18 13.60 0.05 18.69
CA ALA A 18 14.33 1.15 18.07
C ALA A 18 14.70 2.24 19.09
N MET A 19 13.82 2.53 20.03
CA MET A 19 14.10 3.46 21.11
C MET A 19 15.25 2.97 22.00
N ARG A 20 15.28 1.69 22.31
CA ARG A 20 16.33 1.09 23.15
C ARG A 20 17.68 1.00 22.44
N SER A 21 17.67 0.68 21.16
CA SER A 21 18.89 0.53 20.35
C SER A 21 19.47 1.85 19.85
N GLY A 22 18.71 2.94 19.95
CA GLY A 22 19.10 4.22 19.39
C GLY A 22 18.89 4.36 17.89
N ASP A 23 18.08 3.49 17.28
CA ASP A 23 17.68 3.58 15.87
C ASP A 23 16.63 4.68 15.71
N VAL A 24 17.11 5.92 15.64
CA VAL A 24 16.27 7.12 15.62
C VAL A 24 15.40 7.17 14.37
N LEU A 25 15.94 6.79 13.22
CA LEU A 25 15.21 6.81 11.96
C LEU A 25 14.01 5.86 12.01
N ARG A 26 14.22 4.62 12.40
CA ARG A 26 13.14 3.62 12.52
C ARG A 26 12.09 4.07 13.53
N ARG A 27 12.55 4.53 14.70
CA ARG A 27 11.65 5.04 15.74
C ARG A 27 10.73 6.13 15.19
N ASP A 28 11.29 7.11 14.49
CA ASP A 28 10.54 8.27 14.00
C ASP A 28 9.55 7.88 12.90
N VAL A 29 9.98 7.03 11.97
CA VAL A 29 9.11 6.52 10.90
C VAL A 29 7.93 5.74 11.47
N LEU A 30 8.18 4.84 12.41
CA LEU A 30 7.13 4.04 13.03
C LEU A 30 6.18 4.89 13.88
N ARG A 31 6.69 5.92 14.55
CA ARG A 31 5.86 6.88 15.28
C ARG A 31 4.96 7.68 14.35
N MET A 32 5.47 8.12 13.22
CA MET A 32 4.65 8.85 12.22
C MET A 32 3.51 7.98 11.71
N ALA A 33 3.80 6.73 11.39
CA ALA A 33 2.78 5.77 10.94
C ALA A 33 1.74 5.50 12.04
N SER A 34 2.19 5.31 13.29
CA SER A 34 1.30 5.11 14.44
C SER A 34 0.42 6.32 14.70
N ASN A 35 0.95 7.53 14.55
CA ASN A 35 0.18 8.76 14.72
C ASN A 35 -0.89 8.90 13.62
N ALA A 36 -0.56 8.56 12.38
CA ALA A 36 -1.53 8.57 11.28
C ALA A 36 -2.67 7.59 11.55
N ALA A 37 -2.36 6.40 12.03
CA ALA A 37 -3.36 5.40 12.41
C ALA A 37 -4.23 5.90 13.58
N TYR A 38 -3.60 6.46 14.59
CA TYR A 38 -4.30 6.98 15.76
C TYR A 38 -5.26 8.11 15.39
N ASN A 39 -4.84 9.03 14.54
CA ASN A 39 -5.70 10.13 14.08
C ASN A 39 -6.93 9.59 13.34
N LEU A 40 -6.76 8.58 12.51
CA LEU A 40 -7.87 7.95 11.81
C LEU A 40 -8.82 7.23 12.78
N GLU A 41 -8.29 6.54 13.78
CA GLU A 41 -9.07 5.90 14.83
C GLU A 41 -9.91 6.91 15.61
N LYS A 42 -9.33 8.07 15.91
CA LYS A 42 -10.07 9.15 16.58
C LYS A 42 -11.23 9.68 15.74
N GLN A 43 -11.03 9.82 14.43
CA GLN A 43 -12.08 10.26 13.52
C GLN A 43 -13.21 9.25 13.42
N GLN A 44 -12.86 7.96 13.39
CA GLN A 44 -13.84 6.87 13.24
C GLN A 44 -14.45 6.41 14.56
N LEU A 45 -13.88 6.83 15.69
CA LEU A 45 -14.30 6.42 17.04
C LEU A 45 -14.22 4.91 17.27
N ARG A 46 -13.28 4.25 16.62
CA ARG A 46 -13.00 2.82 16.78
C ARG A 46 -11.56 2.48 16.37
N GLU A 47 -11.10 1.32 16.79
CA GLU A 47 -9.80 0.82 16.34
C GLU A 47 -9.84 0.44 14.86
N LEU A 48 -8.72 0.62 14.17
CA LEU A 48 -8.55 0.16 12.81
C LEU A 48 -8.40 -1.35 12.77
N THR A 49 -8.98 -1.96 11.74
CA THR A 49 -8.70 -3.36 11.41
C THR A 49 -7.27 -3.46 10.86
N GLU A 50 -6.75 -4.68 10.80
CA GLU A 50 -5.42 -4.89 10.22
C GLU A 50 -5.34 -4.42 8.78
N ASP A 51 -6.36 -4.70 7.97
CA ASP A 51 -6.45 -4.22 6.59
C ASP A 51 -6.45 -2.69 6.50
N GLU A 52 -7.16 -2.02 7.40
CA GLU A 52 -7.16 -0.57 7.46
C GLU A 52 -5.80 -0.01 7.87
N LEU A 53 -5.10 -0.69 8.77
CA LEU A 53 -3.73 -0.32 9.16
C LEU A 53 -2.76 -0.47 7.98
N ILE A 54 -2.87 -1.57 7.23
CA ILE A 54 -2.12 -1.75 5.98
C ILE A 54 -2.40 -0.60 5.01
N GLY A 55 -3.65 -0.17 4.92
CA GLY A 55 -4.04 0.98 4.11
C GLY A 55 -3.35 2.28 4.53
N VAL A 56 -3.22 2.52 5.83
CA VAL A 56 -2.47 3.68 6.37
C VAL A 56 -1.01 3.61 5.94
N LEU A 57 -0.35 2.46 6.12
CA LEU A 57 1.05 2.28 5.71
C LEU A 57 1.23 2.46 4.21
N THR A 58 0.30 1.95 3.42
CA THR A 58 0.32 2.09 1.96
C THR A 58 0.27 3.56 1.55
N ARG A 59 -0.54 4.34 2.22
CA ARG A 59 -0.64 5.79 1.96
C ARG A 59 0.66 6.50 2.33
N GLU A 60 1.27 6.14 3.44
CA GLU A 60 2.56 6.69 3.87
C GLU A 60 3.66 6.36 2.84
N VAL A 61 3.66 5.15 2.32
CA VAL A 61 4.60 4.73 1.27
C VAL A 61 4.39 5.56 -0.01
N LYS A 62 3.14 5.74 -0.41
CA LYS A 62 2.81 6.52 -1.60
C LYS A 62 3.28 7.96 -1.49
N GLN A 63 3.05 8.60 -0.33
CA GLN A 63 3.49 9.98 -0.09
C GLN A 63 5.01 10.10 -0.19
N ARG A 64 5.75 9.13 0.34
CA ARG A 64 7.21 9.15 0.26
C ARG A 64 7.72 8.97 -1.16
N ARG A 65 7.09 8.11 -1.94
CA ARG A 65 7.43 7.95 -3.37
C ARG A 65 7.22 9.24 -4.15
N GLU A 66 6.12 9.93 -3.92
CA GLU A 66 5.84 11.23 -4.54
C GLU A 66 6.87 12.28 -4.12
N SER A 67 7.25 12.30 -2.85
CA SER A 67 8.29 13.20 -2.33
C SER A 67 9.65 12.91 -2.95
N ILE A 68 10.01 11.64 -3.10
CA ILE A 68 11.28 11.23 -3.74
C ILE A 68 11.34 11.75 -5.18
N GLU A 69 10.28 11.56 -5.94
CA GLU A 69 10.22 12.05 -7.32
C GLU A 69 10.36 13.56 -7.38
N ALA A 70 9.65 14.28 -6.52
CA ALA A 70 9.69 15.74 -6.47
C ALA A 70 11.10 16.24 -6.09
N TYR A 71 11.74 15.64 -5.11
CA TYR A 71 13.08 16.02 -4.68
C TYR A 71 14.12 15.75 -5.77
N ARG A 72 14.03 14.62 -6.46
CA ARG A 72 14.95 14.30 -7.57
C ARG A 72 14.77 15.27 -8.73
N ALA A 73 13.53 15.59 -9.08
CA ALA A 73 13.24 16.57 -10.14
C ALA A 73 13.78 17.96 -9.77
N GLY A 74 13.82 18.31 -8.49
CA GLY A 74 14.37 19.58 -7.99
C GLY A 74 15.87 19.56 -7.71
N GLY A 75 16.57 18.46 -8.02
CA GLY A 75 17.99 18.35 -7.77
C GLY A 75 18.37 18.15 -6.29
N ARG A 76 17.43 17.77 -5.46
CA ARG A 76 17.63 17.58 -4.02
C ARG A 76 17.79 16.09 -3.70
N ASP A 77 18.86 15.48 -4.22
CA ASP A 77 19.15 14.06 -4.00
C ASP A 77 19.39 13.73 -2.52
N ASP A 78 19.88 14.67 -1.74
CA ASP A 78 20.04 14.54 -0.30
C ASP A 78 18.71 14.25 0.41
N LEU A 79 17.66 15.02 0.07
CA LEU A 79 16.33 14.84 0.63
C LEU A 79 15.64 13.59 0.07
N ALA A 80 15.85 13.29 -1.22
CA ALA A 80 15.33 12.07 -1.83
C ALA A 80 15.88 10.81 -1.15
N SER A 81 17.19 10.79 -0.87
CA SER A 81 17.85 9.65 -0.20
C SER A 81 17.30 9.43 1.22
N ARG A 82 16.98 10.50 1.93
CA ARG A 82 16.37 10.41 3.26
C ARG A 82 14.98 9.77 3.18
N GLU A 83 14.17 10.22 2.24
CA GLU A 83 12.83 9.65 2.04
C GLU A 83 12.90 8.18 1.61
N GLU A 84 13.89 7.81 0.81
CA GLU A 84 14.12 6.42 0.42
C GLU A 84 14.44 5.53 1.62
N ALA A 85 15.24 6.01 2.56
CA ALA A 85 15.56 5.27 3.78
C ALA A 85 14.30 5.06 4.63
N GLU A 86 13.44 6.07 4.73
CA GLU A 86 12.16 5.96 5.43
C GLU A 86 11.21 4.98 4.73
N LEU A 87 11.16 5.05 3.39
CA LEU A 87 10.37 4.15 2.56
C LEU A 87 10.77 2.70 2.77
N ALA A 88 12.06 2.42 2.82
CA ALA A 88 12.57 1.06 3.04
C ALA A 88 12.09 0.48 4.38
N ILE A 89 12.03 1.30 5.42
CA ILE A 89 11.52 0.87 6.73
C ILE A 89 10.04 0.51 6.63
N LEU A 90 9.23 1.37 6.03
CA LEU A 90 7.78 1.13 5.91
C LEU A 90 7.46 -0.12 5.11
N THR A 91 8.19 -0.38 4.04
CA THR A 91 7.95 -1.54 3.19
C THR A 91 8.19 -2.87 3.90
N GLU A 92 9.01 -2.89 4.95
CA GLU A 92 9.20 -4.08 5.78
C GLU A 92 7.91 -4.56 6.47
N TYR A 93 6.96 -3.64 6.67
CA TYR A 93 5.70 -3.92 7.37
C TYR A 93 4.52 -4.19 6.43
N LEU A 94 4.75 -4.06 5.14
CA LEU A 94 3.74 -4.37 4.12
C LEU A 94 3.90 -5.80 3.62
N PRO A 95 2.81 -6.42 3.14
CA PRO A 95 2.91 -7.71 2.44
C PRO A 95 3.85 -7.62 1.25
N GLU A 96 4.39 -8.77 0.83
CA GLU A 96 5.25 -8.83 -0.34
C GLU A 96 4.52 -8.29 -1.57
N PRO A 97 5.15 -7.40 -2.38
CA PRO A 97 4.50 -6.84 -3.56
C PRO A 97 4.13 -7.92 -4.58
N LEU A 98 3.01 -7.73 -5.24
CA LEU A 98 2.62 -8.57 -6.36
C LEU A 98 3.55 -8.33 -7.54
N THR A 99 3.96 -9.41 -8.20
CA THR A 99 4.64 -9.31 -9.48
C THR A 99 3.65 -8.89 -10.55
N GLU A 100 4.16 -8.41 -11.69
CA GLU A 100 3.32 -8.03 -12.83
C GLU A 100 2.46 -9.22 -13.30
N ASP A 101 3.05 -10.41 -13.39
CA ASP A 101 2.32 -11.62 -13.78
C ASP A 101 1.21 -11.97 -12.79
N GLN A 102 1.51 -11.91 -11.49
CA GLN A 102 0.52 -12.16 -10.45
C GLN A 102 -0.63 -11.14 -10.52
N LEU A 103 -0.31 -9.88 -10.76
CA LEU A 103 -1.30 -8.83 -10.87
C LEU A 103 -2.19 -9.01 -12.10
N ASN A 104 -1.61 -9.38 -13.22
CA ASN A 104 -2.36 -9.68 -14.45
C ASN A 104 -3.28 -10.88 -14.25
N GLN A 105 -2.80 -11.92 -13.57
CA GLN A 105 -3.61 -13.11 -13.25
C GLN A 105 -4.77 -12.76 -12.34
N LEU A 106 -4.54 -12.00 -11.28
CA LEU A 106 -5.60 -11.55 -10.37
C LEU A 106 -6.62 -10.68 -11.08
N GLY A 107 -6.17 -9.80 -11.98
CA GLY A 107 -7.08 -8.98 -12.79
C GLY A 107 -8.02 -9.83 -13.64
N ALA A 108 -7.48 -10.85 -14.30
CA ALA A 108 -8.27 -11.79 -15.10
C ALA A 108 -9.25 -12.58 -14.23
N GLU A 109 -8.81 -13.07 -13.07
CA GLU A 109 -9.66 -13.78 -12.11
C GLU A 109 -10.80 -12.89 -11.62
N GLY A 110 -10.52 -11.62 -11.32
CA GLY A 110 -11.52 -10.67 -10.86
C GLY A 110 -12.58 -10.37 -11.92
N ILE A 111 -12.17 -10.23 -13.17
CA ILE A 111 -13.08 -10.04 -14.29
C ILE A 111 -14.00 -11.27 -14.43
N ALA A 112 -13.42 -12.47 -14.40
CA ALA A 112 -14.18 -13.73 -14.50
C ALA A 112 -15.13 -13.91 -13.30
N ALA A 113 -14.64 -13.67 -12.08
CA ALA A 113 -15.41 -13.89 -10.84
C ALA A 113 -16.60 -12.95 -10.72
N THR A 114 -16.49 -11.73 -11.24
CA THR A 114 -17.57 -10.72 -11.18
C THR A 114 -18.49 -10.78 -12.40
N GLY A 115 -18.18 -11.59 -13.40
CA GLY A 115 -18.93 -11.64 -14.65
C GLY A 115 -18.83 -10.36 -15.46
N SER A 116 -17.76 -9.61 -15.29
CA SER A 116 -17.57 -8.30 -15.92
C SER A 116 -17.19 -8.44 -17.39
N ALA A 117 -17.72 -7.57 -18.23
CA ALA A 117 -17.48 -7.62 -19.67
C ALA A 117 -17.23 -6.25 -20.30
N THR A 118 -17.54 -5.16 -19.60
CA THR A 118 -17.45 -3.80 -20.15
C THR A 118 -16.74 -2.88 -19.18
N PRO A 119 -16.23 -1.72 -19.65
CA PRO A 119 -15.61 -0.72 -18.78
C PRO A 119 -16.51 -0.23 -17.64
N ARG A 120 -17.83 -0.35 -17.78
CA ARG A 120 -18.77 0.02 -16.72
C ARG A 120 -18.67 -0.86 -15.48
N ASP A 121 -18.07 -2.04 -15.63
CA ASP A 121 -17.91 -3.01 -14.56
C ASP A 121 -16.62 -2.79 -13.75
N LEU A 122 -15.84 -1.77 -14.07
CA LEU A 122 -14.57 -1.50 -13.39
C LEU A 122 -14.73 -1.47 -11.86
N GLY A 123 -15.77 -0.81 -11.36
CA GLY A 123 -16.04 -0.74 -9.92
C GLY A 123 -16.24 -2.10 -9.26
N LYS A 124 -16.93 -3.01 -9.94
CA LYS A 124 -17.15 -4.38 -9.46
C LYS A 124 -15.84 -5.15 -9.35
N VAL A 125 -15.03 -5.07 -10.38
CA VAL A 125 -13.73 -5.75 -10.42
C VAL A 125 -12.81 -5.18 -9.35
N MET A 126 -12.76 -3.86 -9.21
CA MET A 126 -11.93 -3.22 -8.18
C MET A 126 -12.39 -3.60 -6.77
N GLY A 127 -13.70 -3.72 -6.53
CA GLY A 127 -14.23 -4.20 -5.27
C GLY A 127 -13.79 -5.62 -4.93
N TRP A 128 -13.75 -6.49 -5.94
CA TRP A 128 -13.26 -7.86 -5.78
C TRP A 128 -11.75 -7.91 -5.54
N LEU A 129 -11.00 -7.05 -6.22
CA LEU A 129 -9.53 -7.00 -6.14
C LEU A 129 -9.00 -6.33 -4.87
N ALA A 130 -9.70 -5.32 -4.35
CA ALA A 130 -9.20 -4.51 -3.25
C ALA A 130 -8.66 -5.33 -2.06
N PRO A 131 -9.39 -6.31 -1.50
CA PRO A 131 -8.86 -7.08 -0.38
C PRO A 131 -7.68 -7.98 -0.76
N ARG A 132 -7.48 -8.29 -2.03
CA ARG A 132 -6.43 -9.17 -2.53
C ARG A 132 -5.15 -8.44 -2.93
N THR A 133 -5.26 -7.15 -3.23
CA THR A 133 -4.13 -6.33 -3.70
C THR A 133 -3.68 -5.29 -2.68
N ARG A 134 -4.46 -5.07 -1.64
CA ARG A 134 -4.20 -4.02 -0.64
C ARG A 134 -2.82 -4.19 -0.01
N GLY A 135 -2.02 -3.13 -0.06
CA GLY A 135 -0.65 -3.14 0.46
C GLY A 135 0.34 -3.91 -0.41
N ARG A 136 -0.11 -4.57 -1.49
CA ARG A 136 0.73 -5.37 -2.38
C ARG A 136 0.87 -4.81 -3.78
N ALA A 137 0.03 -3.87 -4.16
CA ALA A 137 0.07 -3.17 -5.45
C ALA A 137 -0.55 -1.80 -5.31
N ASP A 138 -0.09 -0.85 -6.13
CA ASP A 138 -0.67 0.49 -6.19
C ASP A 138 -2.06 0.40 -6.83
N GLY A 139 -3.08 0.90 -6.13
CA GLY A 139 -4.46 0.87 -6.61
C GLY A 139 -4.65 1.54 -7.96
N LYS A 140 -3.88 2.60 -8.25
CA LYS A 140 -3.93 3.27 -9.55
C LYS A 140 -3.42 2.36 -10.66
N VAL A 141 -2.34 1.62 -10.43
CA VAL A 141 -1.79 0.66 -11.40
C VAL A 141 -2.78 -0.47 -11.63
N VAL A 142 -3.38 -1.02 -10.56
CA VAL A 142 -4.39 -2.07 -10.64
C VAL A 142 -5.58 -1.58 -11.48
N SER A 143 -6.10 -0.40 -11.18
CA SER A 143 -7.21 0.20 -11.89
C SER A 143 -6.92 0.39 -13.39
N GLN A 144 -5.74 0.87 -13.72
CA GLN A 144 -5.32 1.06 -15.12
C GLN A 144 -5.25 -0.26 -15.87
N LYS A 145 -4.70 -1.30 -15.25
CA LYS A 145 -4.60 -2.64 -15.86
C LYS A 145 -5.99 -3.25 -16.09
N VAL A 146 -6.87 -3.14 -15.13
CA VAL A 146 -8.23 -3.66 -15.24
C VAL A 146 -9.03 -2.88 -16.29
N ALA A 147 -8.92 -1.56 -16.30
CA ALA A 147 -9.58 -0.73 -17.30
C ALA A 147 -9.13 -1.10 -18.73
N ALA A 148 -7.83 -1.31 -18.92
CA ALA A 148 -7.29 -1.74 -20.20
C ALA A 148 -7.82 -3.12 -20.62
N ALA A 149 -7.94 -4.06 -19.66
CA ALA A 149 -8.44 -5.40 -19.93
C ALA A 149 -9.96 -5.42 -20.23
N LEU A 150 -10.72 -4.47 -19.68
CA LEU A 150 -12.15 -4.33 -19.93
C LEU A 150 -12.46 -3.47 -21.15
N ALA A 151 -11.48 -2.72 -21.67
CA ALA A 151 -11.69 -1.88 -22.84
C ALA A 151 -12.08 -2.76 -24.04
N PRO A 152 -13.04 -2.30 -24.87
CA PRO A 152 -13.36 -3.05 -26.07
C PRO A 152 -12.13 -3.12 -26.97
N VAL A 153 -11.85 -4.34 -27.47
CA VAL A 153 -10.82 -4.52 -28.47
C VAL A 153 -11.25 -3.72 -29.69
N GLU A 154 -10.49 -2.67 -30.04
CA GLU A 154 -10.74 -1.97 -31.28
C GLU A 154 -10.50 -2.96 -32.42
N GLN A 155 -11.58 -3.42 -32.99
CA GLN A 155 -11.47 -4.11 -34.25
C GLN A 155 -11.16 -3.04 -35.28
N GLY A 156 -9.89 -2.97 -35.67
CA GLY A 156 -9.52 -2.19 -36.82
C GLY A 156 -10.36 -2.67 -38.01
N GLY A 157 -11.40 -1.93 -38.25
CA GLY A 157 -12.22 -2.16 -39.43
C GLY A 157 -11.87 -1.16 -40.45
#